data_a66ed1adf6bcdbd0f42c5ff8a867203c
#
_entry.id   a66ed1adf6bcdbd0f42c5ff8a867203c
#
_cell.length_a   1.000
_cell.length_b   1.000
_cell.length_c   1.000
_cell.angle_alpha   90.00
_cell.angle_beta   90.00
_cell.angle_gamma   90.00
#
_symmetry.space_group_name_H-M   'P 1'
#
loop_
_entity.id
_entity.type
_entity.pdbx_description
1 polymer ?
#
loop_
_entity_poly.entity_id
_entity_poly.type
_entity_poly.pdbx_seq_one_letter_code
_entity_poly.pdbx_strand_id
1 'polypeptide(L)'
;MSQQVFRLKLYRLMATTFKAVVLEHHKKKDGTYNVKIRVTHNRQRRYLATNIFVGKDDLTRGLKIKAQNVLDELDKEIERLRKITSTIPSMRAAVMDIADVMEYITGYEQQRKEFKLDFLEFCNDYAQELERTGHAGNAGCYYTLLHSLQQYLDGATLDVNEITGDFVRSYKEWLMNKPMRKGVKERVGGRRMPSKYLATMRALHNRAKDRYNDEGAGIINIPRNPFKGQVPTMPVAEKRAITLEQFHQLQALPYKQVMYRGNNRFNFAKDMFMLSFGLMGMNAADIYECDEYKDGVITYKRKKTRQRRKDEAVMQVKVQPAVQPLFEKYRDRTGKRVFRFYRMYSSVNSFTCAMDKGLKLVGREINEAKLQYYSARHTWATLAINVAGLDKLLVHEGLNHVDDTTRVTDVYITKDWCRLHDANSKVLDAVGYNTGSVEEDEYKRKFNHTHRRVKDIMAELEAEEIREYEEGQNKR
;
A
#
# COMPACT_ATOMS: atom_id res chain seq x y z
N MET A 1 42.62 33.97 5.56
CA MET A 1 42.30 32.66 4.90
C MET A 1 40.86 32.28 5.25
N SER A 2 39.97 32.22 4.27
CA SER A 2 38.53 32.01 4.52
C SER A 2 38.27 30.62 5.11
N GLN A 3 37.22 30.51 5.96
CA GLN A 3 36.75 29.24 6.53
C GLN A 3 36.53 28.14 5.45
N GLN A 4 36.24 28.55 4.24
CA GLN A 4 36.04 27.64 3.10
C GLN A 4 37.38 26.99 2.64
N VAL A 5 38.49 27.74 2.65
CA VAL A 5 39.82 27.22 2.30
C VAL A 5 40.34 26.29 3.41
N PHE A 6 40.02 26.59 4.66
CA PHE A 6 40.37 25.72 5.79
C PHE A 6 39.56 24.41 5.74
N ARG A 7 38.24 24.47 5.45
CA ARG A 7 37.39 23.27 5.25
C ARG A 7 37.88 22.42 4.06
N LEU A 8 38.21 23.01 2.93
CA LEU A 8 38.75 22.30 1.75
C LEU A 8 40.12 21.65 2.01
N LYS A 9 40.98 22.30 2.80
CA LYS A 9 42.24 21.70 3.23
C LYS A 9 42.03 20.52 4.21
N LEU A 10 41.08 20.64 5.15
CA LEU A 10 40.70 19.55 6.05
C LEU A 10 40.12 18.38 5.29
N TYR A 11 39.21 18.62 4.33
CA TYR A 11 38.64 17.56 3.46
C TYR A 11 39.71 16.83 2.62
N ARG A 12 40.74 17.54 2.14
CA ARG A 12 41.83 16.94 1.37
C ARG A 12 42.79 16.12 2.22
N LEU A 13 42.91 16.39 3.50
CA LEU A 13 43.71 15.65 4.48
C LEU A 13 43.01 14.39 4.99
N MET A 14 41.68 14.31 4.90
CA MET A 14 40.85 13.22 5.44
C MET A 14 40.43 12.17 4.41
N ALA A 15 40.75 12.33 3.14
CA ALA A 15 40.34 11.41 2.10
C ALA A 15 41.17 10.14 2.12
N THR A 16 40.50 8.99 2.34
CA THR A 16 41.13 7.68 2.08
C THR A 16 41.36 7.54 0.58
N THR A 17 42.60 7.24 0.19
CA THR A 17 42.96 7.06 -1.22
C THR A 17 43.46 5.65 -1.48
N PHE A 18 43.18 5.16 -2.69
CA PHE A 18 43.51 3.82 -3.14
C PHE A 18 44.37 3.91 -4.40
N LYS A 19 45.43 3.11 -4.45
CA LYS A 19 46.30 3.04 -5.64
C LYS A 19 46.83 1.62 -5.81
N ALA A 20 46.68 1.05 -7.00
CA ALA A 20 47.29 -0.21 -7.35
C ALA A 20 48.82 -0.08 -7.41
N VAL A 21 49.54 -1.02 -6.82
CA VAL A 21 51.01 -1.04 -6.78
C VAL A 21 51.53 -2.46 -6.90
N VAL A 22 52.69 -2.59 -7.53
CA VAL A 22 53.50 -3.80 -7.55
C VAL A 22 54.75 -3.55 -6.72
N LEU A 23 55.10 -4.46 -5.80
CA LEU A 23 56.23 -4.30 -4.93
C LEU A 23 57.34 -5.28 -5.37
N GLU A 24 58.55 -4.82 -5.63
CA GLU A 24 59.66 -5.60 -6.17
C GLU A 24 60.02 -6.80 -5.32
N HIS A 25 60.02 -6.63 -4.00
CA HIS A 25 60.35 -7.67 -3.02
C HIS A 25 59.26 -8.73 -2.83
N HIS A 26 58.11 -8.59 -3.51
CA HIS A 26 57.00 -9.58 -3.47
C HIS A 26 56.92 -10.43 -4.76
N LYS A 27 58.07 -10.58 -5.48
CA LYS A 27 58.16 -11.48 -6.62
C LYS A 27 58.02 -12.94 -6.16
N LYS A 28 57.11 -13.67 -6.79
CA LYS A 28 56.91 -15.10 -6.52
C LYS A 28 57.98 -15.96 -7.22
N LYS A 29 58.07 -17.22 -6.82
CA LYS A 29 59.02 -18.19 -7.42
C LYS A 29 58.73 -18.46 -8.90
N ASP A 30 57.50 -18.32 -9.33
CA ASP A 30 57.04 -18.46 -10.71
C ASP A 30 57.33 -17.21 -11.58
N GLY A 31 57.94 -16.18 -11.00
CA GLY A 31 58.30 -14.93 -11.71
C GLY A 31 57.19 -13.89 -11.72
N THR A 32 55.99 -14.17 -11.22
CA THR A 32 54.86 -13.23 -11.15
C THR A 32 54.92 -12.33 -9.91
N TYR A 33 54.12 -11.26 -9.92
CA TYR A 33 53.96 -10.35 -8.80
C TYR A 33 52.50 -10.26 -8.41
N ASN A 34 52.23 -10.32 -7.12
CA ASN A 34 50.88 -10.01 -6.63
C ASN A 34 50.65 -8.48 -6.68
N VAL A 35 49.61 -8.05 -7.34
CA VAL A 35 49.20 -6.64 -7.32
C VAL A 35 48.55 -6.35 -5.98
N LYS A 36 49.00 -5.28 -5.32
CA LYS A 36 48.39 -4.82 -4.05
C LYS A 36 47.74 -3.47 -4.25
N ILE A 37 46.69 -3.22 -3.49
CA ILE A 37 46.07 -1.89 -3.41
C ILE A 37 46.63 -1.18 -2.18
N ARG A 38 47.38 -0.13 -2.40
CA ARG A 38 47.86 0.76 -1.34
C ARG A 38 46.69 1.63 -0.88
N VAL A 39 46.31 1.48 0.37
CA VAL A 39 45.35 2.33 1.10
C VAL A 39 46.18 3.42 1.80
N THR A 40 45.81 4.68 1.60
CA THR A 40 46.40 5.79 2.34
C THR A 40 45.30 6.57 3.04
N HIS A 41 45.42 6.71 4.36
CA HIS A 41 44.52 7.49 5.19
C HIS A 41 45.35 8.29 6.21
N ASN A 42 45.07 9.58 6.39
CA ASN A 42 45.79 10.46 7.29
C ASN A 42 47.32 10.33 7.20
N ARG A 43 47.87 10.28 5.93
CA ARG A 43 49.28 10.10 5.57
C ARG A 43 49.89 8.73 5.94
N GLN A 44 49.18 7.88 6.60
CA GLN A 44 49.59 6.50 6.89
C GLN A 44 49.25 5.58 5.69
N ARG A 45 49.98 4.49 5.53
CA ARG A 45 49.85 3.56 4.41
C ARG A 45 49.73 2.09 4.90
N ARG A 46 48.80 1.35 4.29
CA ARG A 46 48.69 -0.09 4.38
C ARG A 46 48.41 -0.67 2.99
N TYR A 47 48.55 -1.98 2.87
CA TYR A 47 48.40 -2.67 1.59
C TYR A 47 47.39 -3.80 1.73
N LEU A 48 46.43 -3.85 0.83
CA LEU A 48 45.51 -4.95 0.61
C LEU A 48 46.03 -5.83 -0.50
N ALA A 49 46.12 -7.12 -0.28
CA ALA A 49 46.47 -8.09 -1.32
C ALA A 49 45.23 -8.28 -2.22
N THR A 50 45.46 -8.41 -3.52
CA THR A 50 44.41 -8.79 -4.47
C THR A 50 44.62 -10.22 -4.95
N ASN A 51 43.65 -10.77 -5.67
CA ASN A 51 43.81 -12.07 -6.36
C ASN A 51 44.42 -11.89 -7.77
N ILE A 52 44.91 -10.69 -8.09
CA ILE A 52 45.48 -10.35 -9.40
C ILE A 52 46.99 -10.52 -9.35
N PHE A 53 47.51 -11.29 -10.30
CA PHE A 53 48.94 -11.53 -10.50
C PHE A 53 49.34 -11.08 -11.88
N VAL A 54 50.48 -10.43 -11.98
CA VAL A 54 51.04 -9.87 -13.24
C VAL A 54 52.43 -10.42 -13.52
N GLY A 55 52.71 -10.71 -14.77
CA GLY A 55 54.02 -11.12 -15.27
C GLY A 55 54.88 -9.92 -15.69
N LYS A 56 56.11 -10.22 -16.14
CA LYS A 56 57.00 -9.15 -16.70
C LYS A 56 56.40 -8.43 -17.90
N ASP A 57 55.64 -9.16 -18.71
CA ASP A 57 55.03 -8.63 -19.94
C ASP A 57 53.89 -7.66 -19.68
N ASP A 58 53.29 -7.72 -18.50
CA ASP A 58 52.22 -6.81 -18.06
C ASP A 58 52.74 -5.53 -17.42
N LEU A 59 54.07 -5.44 -17.21
CA LEU A 59 54.72 -4.37 -16.47
C LEU A 59 55.67 -3.54 -17.35
N THR A 60 55.81 -2.28 -17.00
CA THR A 60 56.90 -1.43 -17.51
C THR A 60 58.20 -1.71 -16.72
N ARG A 61 59.35 -1.21 -17.18
CA ARG A 61 60.66 -1.29 -16.48
C ARG A 61 60.60 -0.72 -15.05
N GLY A 62 59.67 0.20 -14.77
CA GLY A 62 59.44 0.80 -13.45
C GLY A 62 58.31 0.12 -12.66
N LEU A 63 57.97 -1.15 -12.93
CA LEU A 63 56.92 -1.95 -12.28
C LEU A 63 55.55 -1.29 -12.30
N LYS A 64 55.25 -0.44 -13.30
CA LYS A 64 53.90 0.08 -13.51
C LYS A 64 53.13 -0.90 -14.41
N ILE A 65 51.88 -1.19 -14.05
CA ILE A 65 50.98 -2.06 -14.82
C ILE A 65 50.64 -1.37 -16.13
N LYS A 66 50.82 -2.06 -17.28
CA LYS A 66 50.49 -1.58 -18.62
C LYS A 66 49.39 -2.37 -19.32
N ALA A 67 49.08 -3.59 -18.83
CA ALA A 67 48.02 -4.43 -19.39
C ALA A 67 46.64 -3.82 -19.09
N GLN A 68 45.87 -3.47 -20.13
CA GLN A 68 44.60 -2.75 -20.01
C GLN A 68 43.53 -3.58 -19.26
N ASN A 69 43.43 -4.86 -19.56
CA ASN A 69 42.49 -5.77 -18.87
C ASN A 69 42.73 -5.83 -17.35
N VAL A 70 43.99 -5.80 -16.92
CA VAL A 70 44.37 -5.78 -15.50
C VAL A 70 44.02 -4.42 -14.88
N LEU A 71 44.24 -3.32 -15.61
CA LEU A 71 43.87 -1.97 -15.15
C LEU A 71 42.35 -1.87 -14.94
N ASP A 72 41.56 -2.37 -15.88
CA ASP A 72 40.11 -2.34 -15.82
C ASP A 72 39.57 -3.15 -14.63
N GLU A 73 40.20 -4.29 -14.31
CA GLU A 73 39.85 -5.09 -13.14
C GLU A 73 40.22 -4.39 -11.83
N LEU A 74 41.40 -3.76 -11.80
CA LEU A 74 41.85 -3.00 -10.63
C LEU A 74 41.01 -1.75 -10.39
N ASP A 75 40.57 -1.08 -11.44
CA ASP A 75 39.69 0.09 -11.30
C ASP A 75 38.35 -0.28 -10.71
N LYS A 76 37.77 -1.42 -11.10
CA LYS A 76 36.55 -1.97 -10.49
C LYS A 76 36.76 -2.26 -8.99
N GLU A 77 37.89 -2.83 -8.63
CA GLU A 77 38.23 -3.14 -7.24
C GLU A 77 38.47 -1.88 -6.41
N ILE A 78 39.18 -0.89 -6.95
CA ILE A 78 39.38 0.40 -6.30
C ILE A 78 38.04 1.14 -6.13
N GLU A 79 37.16 1.10 -7.12
CA GLU A 79 35.83 1.69 -7.03
C GLU A 79 35.00 1.01 -5.93
N ARG A 80 35.09 -0.31 -5.80
CA ARG A 80 34.48 -1.09 -4.72
C ARG A 80 34.94 -0.60 -3.35
N LEU A 81 36.26 -0.48 -3.15
CA LEU A 81 36.84 -0.02 -1.89
C LEU A 81 36.47 1.44 -1.56
N ARG A 82 36.39 2.29 -2.58
CA ARG A 82 35.87 3.68 -2.42
C ARG A 82 34.42 3.69 -1.95
N LYS A 83 33.59 2.82 -2.51
CA LYS A 83 32.17 2.68 -2.09
C LYS A 83 32.08 2.23 -0.64
N ILE A 84 32.87 1.25 -0.21
CA ILE A 84 32.92 0.80 1.19
C ILE A 84 33.31 1.95 2.11
N THR A 85 34.43 2.64 1.81
CA THR A 85 34.90 3.71 2.69
C THR A 85 34.03 4.97 2.65
N SER A 86 33.24 5.18 1.58
CA SER A 86 32.27 6.29 1.52
C SER A 86 31.08 6.10 2.47
N THR A 87 30.85 4.88 2.99
CA THR A 87 29.82 4.62 4.01
C THR A 87 30.26 5.04 5.41
N ILE A 88 31.56 5.30 5.62
CA ILE A 88 32.06 5.78 6.92
C ILE A 88 31.59 7.24 7.12
N PRO A 89 30.85 7.55 8.19
CA PRO A 89 30.46 8.92 8.48
C PRO A 89 31.69 9.85 8.58
N SER A 90 31.61 11.03 8.00
CA SER A 90 32.75 11.96 7.90
C SER A 90 33.42 12.29 9.26
N MET A 91 32.62 12.42 10.32
CA MET A 91 33.13 12.65 11.67
C MET A 91 33.91 11.44 12.22
N ARG A 92 33.45 10.21 11.92
CA ARG A 92 34.13 8.99 12.31
C ARG A 92 35.42 8.81 11.50
N ALA A 93 35.37 9.00 10.19
CA ALA A 93 36.53 8.95 9.33
C ALA A 93 37.65 9.93 9.75
N ALA A 94 37.29 11.07 10.33
CA ALA A 94 38.24 12.07 10.80
C ALA A 94 39.12 11.60 11.98
N VAL A 95 38.61 10.72 12.83
CA VAL A 95 39.27 10.23 14.05
C VAL A 95 39.87 8.83 13.88
N MET A 96 39.52 8.12 12.80
CA MET A 96 40.06 6.80 12.49
C MET A 96 41.53 6.88 12.08
N ASP A 97 42.31 5.89 12.48
CA ASP A 97 43.62 5.66 11.93
C ASP A 97 43.58 4.69 10.73
N ILE A 98 44.73 4.37 10.14
CA ILE A 98 44.77 3.46 8.98
C ILE A 98 44.42 1.99 9.40
N ALA A 99 44.67 1.60 10.64
CA ALA A 99 44.32 0.26 11.12
C ALA A 99 42.79 0.13 11.24
N ASP A 100 42.14 1.13 11.81
CA ASP A 100 40.66 1.21 11.90
C ASP A 100 40.00 1.15 10.52
N VAL A 101 40.55 1.88 9.52
CA VAL A 101 40.04 1.85 8.16
C VAL A 101 40.23 0.48 7.52
N MET A 102 41.36 -0.18 7.75
CA MET A 102 41.61 -1.55 7.25
C MET A 102 40.68 -2.56 7.90
N GLU A 103 40.47 -2.47 9.20
CA GLU A 103 39.55 -3.31 9.96
C GLU A 103 38.11 -3.09 9.46
N TYR A 104 37.71 -1.84 9.26
CA TYR A 104 36.39 -1.51 8.70
C TYR A 104 36.18 -2.15 7.32
N ILE A 105 37.18 -2.04 6.41
CA ILE A 105 37.09 -2.66 5.08
C ILE A 105 36.97 -4.17 5.19
N THR A 106 37.79 -4.80 6.01
CA THR A 106 37.83 -6.26 6.19
C THR A 106 36.57 -6.75 6.91
N GLY A 107 36.17 -6.06 7.96
CA GLY A 107 34.97 -6.38 8.74
C GLY A 107 33.68 -6.21 7.93
N TYR A 108 33.61 -5.19 7.08
CA TYR A 108 32.50 -4.97 6.17
C TYR A 108 32.28 -6.17 5.22
N GLU A 109 33.38 -6.75 4.74
CA GLU A 109 33.32 -7.92 3.85
C GLU A 109 32.95 -9.21 4.59
N GLN A 110 33.48 -9.40 5.80
CA GLN A 110 33.14 -10.54 6.65
C GLN A 110 31.67 -10.50 7.08
N GLN A 111 31.21 -9.38 7.61
CA GLN A 111 29.82 -9.20 8.03
C GLN A 111 28.86 -9.44 6.86
N ARG A 112 29.20 -8.96 5.66
CA ARG A 112 28.38 -9.17 4.47
C ARG A 112 28.36 -10.62 4.00
N LYS A 113 29.43 -11.37 4.17
CA LYS A 113 29.48 -12.82 3.83
C LYS A 113 28.70 -13.65 4.84
N GLU A 114 28.62 -13.21 6.09
CA GLU A 114 27.94 -13.93 7.17
C GLU A 114 26.46 -13.57 7.31
N PHE A 115 26.05 -12.35 6.87
CA PHE A 115 24.64 -11.95 6.97
C PHE A 115 23.79 -12.66 5.93
N LYS A 116 22.87 -13.49 6.44
CA LYS A 116 21.84 -14.17 5.67
C LYS A 116 20.47 -13.83 6.24
N LEU A 117 19.53 -13.54 5.36
CA LEU A 117 18.13 -13.30 5.71
C LEU A 117 17.23 -13.93 4.64
N ASP A 118 16.48 -14.96 5.03
CA ASP A 118 15.44 -15.51 4.17
C ASP A 118 14.33 -14.46 4.01
N PHE A 119 14.21 -13.95 2.79
CA PHE A 119 13.26 -12.88 2.46
C PHE A 119 11.80 -13.35 2.48
N LEU A 120 11.55 -14.66 2.27
CA LEU A 120 10.21 -15.23 2.34
C LEU A 120 9.75 -15.36 3.78
N GLU A 121 10.63 -15.85 4.66
CA GLU A 121 10.37 -15.92 6.09
C GLU A 121 10.16 -14.52 6.67
N PHE A 122 11.02 -13.57 6.34
CA PHE A 122 10.87 -12.17 6.74
C PHE A 122 9.55 -11.55 6.25
N CYS A 123 9.10 -11.90 5.03
CA CYS A 123 7.81 -11.47 4.51
C CYS A 123 6.65 -11.99 5.34
N ASN A 124 6.70 -13.27 5.71
CA ASN A 124 5.68 -13.91 6.54
C ASN A 124 5.60 -13.27 7.93
N ASP A 125 6.75 -13.11 8.59
CA ASP A 125 6.84 -12.52 9.93
C ASP A 125 6.33 -11.09 9.96
N TYR A 126 6.69 -10.30 8.95
CA TYR A 126 6.19 -8.93 8.83
C TYR A 126 4.68 -8.88 8.58
N ALA A 127 4.14 -9.79 7.79
CA ALA A 127 2.69 -9.89 7.58
C ALA A 127 1.96 -10.26 8.89
N GLN A 128 2.48 -11.20 9.67
CA GLN A 128 1.93 -11.56 10.98
C GLN A 128 2.01 -10.41 11.99
N GLU A 129 3.11 -9.65 11.99
CA GLU A 129 3.26 -8.46 12.82
C GLU A 129 2.17 -7.42 12.49
N LEU A 130 1.91 -7.19 11.20
CA LEU A 130 0.84 -6.31 10.73
C LEU A 130 -0.55 -6.79 11.15
N GLU A 131 -0.82 -8.08 11.17
CA GLU A 131 -2.09 -8.63 11.67
C GLU A 131 -2.26 -8.39 13.17
N ARG A 132 -1.24 -8.69 13.96
CA ARG A 132 -1.26 -8.46 15.42
C ARG A 132 -1.45 -7.00 15.78
N THR A 133 -0.97 -6.08 14.94
CA THR A 133 -1.12 -4.63 15.14
C THR A 133 -2.40 -4.05 14.50
N GLY A 134 -3.35 -4.91 14.06
CA GLY A 134 -4.65 -4.48 13.52
C GLY A 134 -4.62 -4.01 12.06
N HIS A 135 -3.51 -4.25 11.34
CA HIS A 135 -3.32 -3.83 9.95
C HIS A 135 -3.57 -4.98 8.95
N ALA A 136 -4.57 -5.82 9.20
CA ALA A 136 -4.88 -7.03 8.40
C ALA A 136 -5.01 -6.76 6.89
N GLY A 137 -5.57 -5.62 6.49
CA GLY A 137 -5.67 -5.25 5.06
C GLY A 137 -4.31 -5.03 4.40
N ASN A 138 -3.32 -4.55 5.15
CA ASN A 138 -1.94 -4.39 4.67
C ASN A 138 -1.20 -5.73 4.69
N ALA A 139 -1.37 -6.52 5.76
CA ALA A 139 -0.85 -7.89 5.85
C ALA A 139 -1.22 -8.74 4.63
N GLY A 140 -2.49 -8.68 4.18
CA GLY A 140 -2.96 -9.37 2.99
C GLY A 140 -2.20 -9.03 1.71
N CYS A 141 -1.59 -7.84 1.61
CA CYS A 141 -0.72 -7.49 0.48
C CYS A 141 0.60 -8.26 0.52
N TYR A 142 1.18 -8.43 1.71
CA TYR A 142 2.44 -9.17 1.90
C TYR A 142 2.23 -10.67 1.76
N TYR A 143 1.14 -11.25 2.27
CA TYR A 143 0.79 -12.65 2.00
C TYR A 143 0.58 -12.92 0.51
N THR A 144 -0.03 -11.97 -0.20
CA THR A 144 -0.19 -12.08 -1.66
C THR A 144 1.16 -12.04 -2.37
N LEU A 145 2.11 -11.20 -1.92
CA LEU A 145 3.48 -11.17 -2.42
C LEU A 145 4.21 -12.47 -2.11
N LEU A 146 4.17 -12.93 -0.86
CA LEU A 146 4.79 -14.17 -0.39
C LEU A 146 4.38 -15.36 -1.27
N HIS A 147 3.06 -15.57 -1.42
CA HIS A 147 2.53 -16.63 -2.27
C HIS A 147 2.99 -16.51 -3.73
N SER A 148 3.08 -15.30 -4.26
CA SER A 148 3.57 -15.07 -5.62
C SER A 148 5.06 -15.38 -5.78
N LEU A 149 5.88 -15.01 -4.79
CA LEU A 149 7.31 -15.33 -4.79
C LEU A 149 7.55 -16.83 -4.64
N GLN A 150 6.82 -17.51 -3.75
CA GLN A 150 6.87 -18.97 -3.60
C GLN A 150 6.56 -19.69 -4.93
N GLN A 151 5.56 -19.23 -5.68
CA GLN A 151 5.25 -19.77 -7.01
C GLN A 151 6.34 -19.48 -8.04
N TYR A 152 7.00 -18.34 -7.98
CA TYR A 152 8.08 -17.98 -8.88
C TYR A 152 9.35 -18.78 -8.63
N LEU A 153 9.66 -19.02 -7.35
CA LEU A 153 10.87 -19.69 -6.90
C LEU A 153 10.76 -21.23 -6.91
N ASP A 154 9.55 -21.76 -7.12
CA ASP A 154 9.27 -23.20 -7.16
C ASP A 154 9.85 -23.98 -5.96
N GLY A 155 9.65 -23.44 -4.77
CA GLY A 155 10.10 -24.02 -3.50
C GLY A 155 11.54 -23.66 -3.07
N ALA A 156 12.29 -22.89 -3.86
CA ALA A 156 13.60 -22.39 -3.44
C ALA A 156 13.48 -21.25 -2.40
N THR A 157 14.46 -21.13 -1.54
CA THR A 157 14.62 -20.00 -0.60
C THR A 157 15.15 -18.77 -1.35
N LEU A 158 15.07 -17.61 -0.74
CA LEU A 158 15.55 -16.35 -1.32
C LEU A 158 16.29 -15.54 -0.25
N ASP A 159 17.62 -15.50 -0.33
CA ASP A 159 18.38 -14.56 0.50
C ASP A 159 18.16 -13.12 0.02
N VAL A 160 18.01 -12.19 0.97
CA VAL A 160 17.78 -10.77 0.66
C VAL A 160 18.87 -10.16 -0.24
N ASN A 161 20.10 -10.66 -0.15
CA ASN A 161 21.21 -10.21 -0.97
C ASN A 161 21.22 -10.83 -2.38
N GLU A 162 20.42 -11.85 -2.65
CA GLU A 162 20.18 -12.42 -3.99
C GLU A 162 19.17 -11.59 -4.78
N ILE A 163 18.41 -10.72 -4.12
CA ILE A 163 17.51 -9.78 -4.78
C ILE A 163 18.34 -8.72 -5.51
N THR A 164 18.68 -9.02 -6.76
CA THR A 164 19.42 -8.14 -7.66
C THR A 164 18.47 -7.43 -8.62
N GLY A 165 18.99 -6.47 -9.40
CA GLY A 165 18.22 -5.86 -10.48
C GLY A 165 17.76 -6.88 -11.54
N ASP A 166 18.58 -7.91 -11.80
CA ASP A 166 18.24 -9.01 -12.71
C ASP A 166 17.13 -9.88 -12.14
N PHE A 167 17.19 -10.23 -10.86
CA PHE A 167 16.11 -10.93 -10.18
C PHE A 167 14.78 -10.16 -10.31
N VAL A 168 14.80 -8.86 -10.04
CA VAL A 168 13.60 -8.02 -10.12
C VAL A 168 13.04 -7.97 -11.55
N ARG A 169 13.90 -7.92 -12.58
CA ARG A 169 13.48 -7.98 -13.99
C ARG A 169 12.86 -9.32 -14.34
N SER A 170 13.50 -10.42 -14.01
CA SER A 170 13.01 -11.77 -14.29
C SER A 170 11.68 -12.04 -13.59
N TYR A 171 11.54 -11.64 -12.32
CA TYR A 171 10.27 -11.75 -11.60
C TYR A 171 9.16 -10.90 -12.24
N LYS A 172 9.49 -9.67 -12.69
CA LYS A 172 8.54 -8.80 -13.43
C LYS A 172 8.07 -9.48 -14.71
N GLU A 173 8.97 -10.04 -15.51
CA GLU A 173 8.65 -10.76 -16.76
C GLU A 173 7.78 -11.97 -16.48
N TRP A 174 8.11 -12.74 -15.45
CA TRP A 174 7.27 -13.86 -15.02
C TRP A 174 5.87 -13.42 -14.62
N LEU A 175 5.72 -12.33 -13.84
CA LEU A 175 4.42 -11.76 -13.49
C LEU A 175 3.62 -11.34 -14.73
N MET A 176 4.29 -10.79 -15.75
CA MET A 176 3.64 -10.38 -17.01
C MET A 176 3.22 -11.59 -17.85
N ASN A 177 3.96 -12.68 -17.81
CA ASN A 177 3.75 -13.88 -18.63
C ASN A 177 3.01 -15.00 -17.88
N LYS A 178 2.71 -14.83 -16.59
CA LYS A 178 2.01 -15.82 -15.77
C LYS A 178 0.72 -16.28 -16.46
N PRO A 179 0.48 -17.59 -16.59
CA PRO A 179 -0.72 -18.11 -17.24
C PRO A 179 -1.99 -17.64 -16.51
N MET A 180 -3.02 -17.36 -17.29
CA MET A 180 -4.32 -16.97 -16.73
C MET A 180 -4.99 -18.18 -16.08
N ARG A 181 -5.79 -17.93 -15.04
CA ARG A 181 -6.61 -18.96 -14.41
C ARG A 181 -7.59 -19.54 -15.44
N LYS A 182 -7.82 -20.85 -15.38
CA LYS A 182 -8.79 -21.56 -16.23
C LYS A 182 -10.15 -20.83 -16.23
N GLY A 183 -10.67 -20.49 -17.40
CA GLY A 183 -11.95 -19.79 -17.57
C GLY A 183 -11.87 -18.24 -17.58
N VAL A 184 -10.70 -17.64 -17.42
CA VAL A 184 -10.51 -16.19 -17.55
C VAL A 184 -10.06 -15.88 -18.98
N LYS A 185 -10.90 -15.15 -19.73
CA LYS A 185 -10.63 -14.80 -21.14
C LYS A 185 -9.64 -13.65 -21.31
N GLU A 186 -9.55 -12.75 -20.31
CA GLU A 186 -8.65 -11.60 -20.30
C GLU A 186 -7.99 -11.41 -18.94
N ARG A 187 -6.77 -10.86 -18.91
CA ARG A 187 -6.08 -10.51 -17.66
C ARG A 187 -6.83 -9.39 -16.92
N VAL A 188 -7.53 -9.76 -15.86
CA VAL A 188 -8.10 -8.80 -14.92
C VAL A 188 -6.94 -8.21 -14.10
N GLY A 189 -6.74 -6.88 -14.20
CA GLY A 189 -5.67 -6.18 -13.51
C GLY A 189 -4.41 -5.89 -14.35
N GLY A 190 -4.25 -6.54 -15.50
CA GLY A 190 -3.28 -6.22 -16.54
C GLY A 190 -1.93 -5.69 -16.05
N ARG A 191 -1.54 -4.49 -16.50
CA ARG A 191 -0.29 -3.80 -16.16
C ARG A 191 -0.17 -3.36 -14.69
N ARG A 192 -1.26 -3.33 -13.91
CA ARG A 192 -1.24 -2.93 -12.49
C ARG A 192 -0.66 -4.00 -11.57
N MET A 193 -0.81 -5.26 -11.92
CA MET A 193 -0.36 -6.37 -11.07
C MET A 193 1.16 -6.35 -10.85
N PRO A 194 2.02 -6.31 -11.89
CA PRO A 194 3.46 -6.23 -11.69
C PRO A 194 3.88 -4.99 -10.87
N SER A 195 3.29 -3.81 -11.14
CA SER A 195 3.58 -2.58 -10.40
C SER A 195 3.27 -2.74 -8.90
N LYS A 196 2.13 -3.36 -8.55
CA LYS A 196 1.74 -3.59 -7.16
C LYS A 196 2.69 -4.55 -6.47
N TYR A 197 3.01 -5.70 -7.09
CA TYR A 197 3.90 -6.70 -6.48
C TYR A 197 5.30 -6.13 -6.27
N LEU A 198 5.89 -5.47 -7.28
CA LEU A 198 7.21 -4.89 -7.17
C LEU A 198 7.26 -3.71 -6.18
N ALA A 199 6.21 -2.91 -6.09
CA ALA A 199 6.11 -1.85 -5.07
C ALA A 199 6.04 -2.45 -3.65
N THR A 200 5.27 -3.52 -3.44
CA THR A 200 5.20 -4.22 -2.14
C THR A 200 6.53 -4.87 -1.79
N MET A 201 7.18 -5.52 -2.77
CA MET A 201 8.50 -6.14 -2.60
C MET A 201 9.57 -5.09 -2.25
N ARG A 202 9.57 -3.93 -2.92
CA ARG A 202 10.44 -2.81 -2.59
C ARG A 202 10.21 -2.29 -1.17
N ALA A 203 8.94 -2.15 -0.77
CA ALA A 203 8.60 -1.70 0.57
C ALA A 203 9.11 -2.68 1.65
N LEU A 204 8.98 -4.00 1.41
CA LEU A 204 9.49 -5.03 2.30
C LEU A 204 11.04 -5.02 2.36
N HIS A 205 11.68 -4.91 1.21
CA HIS A 205 13.14 -4.82 1.14
C HIS A 205 13.69 -3.58 1.87
N ASN A 206 13.01 -2.45 1.77
CA ASN A 206 13.37 -1.26 2.54
C ASN A 206 13.18 -1.48 4.05
N ARG A 207 12.11 -2.19 4.46
CA ARG A 207 11.92 -2.59 5.87
C ARG A 207 13.04 -3.51 6.38
N ALA A 208 13.51 -4.44 5.54
CA ALA A 208 14.67 -5.25 5.89
C ALA A 208 15.93 -4.38 6.07
N LYS A 209 16.14 -3.41 5.19
CA LYS A 209 17.24 -2.44 5.34
C LYS A 209 17.11 -1.64 6.64
N ASP A 210 15.95 -1.07 6.92
CA ASP A 210 15.69 -0.28 8.13
C ASP A 210 15.92 -1.10 9.42
N ARG A 211 15.66 -2.41 9.37
CA ARG A 211 15.79 -3.30 10.53
C ARG A 211 17.20 -3.83 10.74
N TYR A 212 17.94 -4.09 9.67
CA TYR A 212 19.22 -4.81 9.72
C TYR A 212 20.43 -3.96 9.34
N ASN A 213 20.25 -2.75 8.84
CA ASN A 213 21.33 -1.79 8.66
C ASN A 213 21.33 -0.80 9.83
N ASP A 214 22.50 -0.41 10.28
CA ASP A 214 22.73 0.73 11.15
C ASP A 214 23.77 1.64 10.51
N GLU A 215 23.27 2.64 9.76
CA GLU A 215 24.14 3.58 9.05
C GLU A 215 24.97 4.42 10.05
N GLY A 216 24.45 4.69 11.24
CA GLY A 216 25.15 5.43 12.31
C GLY A 216 26.34 4.67 12.86
N ALA A 217 26.20 3.34 13.01
CA ALA A 217 27.28 2.44 13.42
C ALA A 217 28.15 1.97 12.24
N GLY A 218 27.76 2.29 10.98
CA GLY A 218 28.44 1.85 9.78
C GLY A 218 28.15 0.38 9.41
N ILE A 219 27.10 -0.21 9.96
CA ILE A 219 26.68 -1.59 9.67
C ILE A 219 25.73 -1.59 8.48
N ILE A 220 26.18 -2.12 7.34
CA ILE A 220 25.40 -2.18 6.11
C ILE A 220 25.28 -3.63 5.62
N ASN A 221 24.35 -4.37 6.18
CA ASN A 221 24.09 -5.77 5.83
C ASN A 221 23.40 -5.93 4.48
N ILE A 222 22.53 -4.97 4.13
CA ILE A 222 21.75 -4.94 2.86
C ILE A 222 22.09 -3.67 2.08
N PRO A 223 23.18 -3.66 1.30
CA PRO A 223 23.69 -2.42 0.66
C PRO A 223 22.95 -2.03 -0.61
N ARG A 224 22.26 -2.98 -1.29
CA ARG A 224 21.74 -2.79 -2.64
C ARG A 224 20.38 -2.08 -2.65
N ASN A 225 20.11 -1.39 -3.76
CA ASN A 225 18.76 -0.92 -4.12
C ASN A 225 18.38 -1.50 -5.50
N PRO A 226 17.92 -2.76 -5.53
CA PRO A 226 17.67 -3.47 -6.79
C PRO A 226 16.45 -2.94 -7.55
N PHE A 227 15.63 -2.09 -6.92
CA PHE A 227 14.37 -1.60 -7.49
C PHE A 227 14.51 -0.28 -8.25
N LYS A 228 15.71 0.34 -8.27
CA LYS A 228 15.92 1.61 -8.97
C LYS A 228 15.62 1.44 -10.46
N GLY A 229 14.64 2.16 -10.98
CA GLY A 229 14.21 2.10 -12.39
C GLY A 229 13.43 0.81 -12.77
N GLN A 230 13.22 -0.13 -11.85
CA GLN A 230 12.58 -1.42 -12.17
C GLN A 230 11.07 -1.44 -11.86
N VAL A 231 10.62 -0.64 -10.90
CA VAL A 231 9.19 -0.61 -10.53
C VAL A 231 8.42 0.18 -11.59
N PRO A 232 7.50 -0.47 -12.32
CA PRO A 232 6.71 0.25 -13.32
C PRO A 232 5.84 1.32 -12.68
N THR A 233 5.65 2.43 -13.36
CA THR A 233 4.67 3.44 -12.98
C THR A 233 3.29 2.81 -12.93
N MET A 234 2.54 3.07 -11.86
CA MET A 234 1.16 2.59 -11.77
C MET A 234 0.34 3.21 -12.89
N PRO A 235 -0.39 2.41 -13.68
CA PRO A 235 -1.32 2.95 -14.66
C PRO A 235 -2.35 3.87 -13.98
N VAL A 236 -2.73 4.94 -14.66
CA VAL A 236 -3.78 5.85 -14.19
C VAL A 236 -5.03 5.05 -13.84
N ALA A 237 -5.64 5.36 -12.70
CA ALA A 237 -6.87 4.68 -12.29
C ALA A 237 -8.00 5.01 -13.26
N GLU A 238 -8.68 3.97 -13.77
CA GLU A 238 -9.88 4.16 -14.56
C GLU A 238 -10.93 4.94 -13.75
N LYS A 239 -11.60 5.89 -14.40
CA LYS A 239 -12.76 6.55 -13.82
C LYS A 239 -13.87 5.52 -13.68
N ARG A 240 -14.52 5.49 -12.52
CA ARG A 240 -15.55 4.49 -12.18
C ARG A 240 -16.91 5.13 -11.92
N ALA A 241 -17.03 6.43 -12.21
CA ALA A 241 -18.29 7.11 -12.13
C ALA A 241 -19.18 6.66 -13.30
N ILE A 242 -20.45 6.41 -13.02
CA ILE A 242 -21.48 6.25 -14.06
C ILE A 242 -22.00 7.62 -14.47
N THR A 243 -22.59 7.71 -15.66
CA THR A 243 -23.21 8.94 -16.15
C THR A 243 -24.49 9.26 -15.39
N LEU A 244 -24.99 10.50 -15.52
CA LEU A 244 -26.29 10.89 -14.94
C LEU A 244 -27.43 10.04 -15.51
N GLU A 245 -27.39 9.76 -16.81
CA GLU A 245 -28.36 8.88 -17.46
C GLU A 245 -28.35 7.46 -16.90
N GLN A 246 -27.16 6.85 -16.77
CA GLN A 246 -27.02 5.55 -16.14
C GLN A 246 -27.45 5.56 -14.66
N PHE A 247 -27.23 6.67 -13.95
CA PHE A 247 -27.71 6.84 -12.59
C PHE A 247 -29.25 6.83 -12.53
N HIS A 248 -29.92 7.56 -13.43
CA HIS A 248 -31.37 7.54 -13.52
C HIS A 248 -31.91 6.15 -13.92
N GLN A 249 -31.26 5.47 -14.87
CA GLN A 249 -31.61 4.11 -15.24
C GLN A 249 -31.50 3.17 -14.02
N LEU A 250 -30.38 3.23 -13.27
CA LEU A 250 -30.18 2.43 -12.07
C LEU A 250 -31.27 2.70 -11.02
N GLN A 251 -31.58 3.98 -10.79
CA GLN A 251 -32.61 4.40 -9.85
C GLN A 251 -33.98 3.85 -10.24
N ALA A 252 -34.31 3.87 -11.52
CA ALA A 252 -35.59 3.41 -12.06
C ALA A 252 -35.74 1.88 -12.15
N LEU A 253 -34.65 1.10 -11.99
CA LEU A 253 -34.73 -0.35 -12.07
C LEU A 253 -35.74 -0.91 -11.07
N PRO A 254 -36.69 -1.77 -11.50
CA PRO A 254 -37.62 -2.43 -10.59
C PRO A 254 -36.89 -3.45 -9.73
N TYR A 255 -37.40 -3.67 -8.52
CA TYR A 255 -36.94 -4.78 -7.69
C TYR A 255 -37.31 -6.11 -8.34
N LYS A 256 -36.34 -7.03 -8.40
CA LYS A 256 -36.55 -8.37 -8.92
C LYS A 256 -37.16 -9.26 -7.84
N GLN A 257 -38.14 -10.07 -8.23
CA GLN A 257 -38.78 -11.03 -7.31
C GLN A 257 -37.79 -12.12 -6.89
N VAL A 258 -37.89 -12.58 -5.66
CA VAL A 258 -37.07 -13.68 -5.11
C VAL A 258 -37.86 -14.96 -5.26
N MET A 259 -37.35 -15.93 -6.02
CA MET A 259 -38.01 -17.25 -6.17
C MET A 259 -37.79 -18.20 -4.99
N TYR A 260 -36.78 -17.96 -4.11
CA TYR A 260 -36.43 -18.79 -2.97
C TYR A 260 -35.92 -17.97 -1.78
N ARG A 261 -35.89 -18.60 -0.58
CA ARG A 261 -35.43 -17.98 0.69
C ARG A 261 -34.06 -17.33 0.54
N GLY A 262 -33.93 -16.04 0.78
CA GLY A 262 -32.66 -15.32 0.84
C GLY A 262 -32.77 -13.88 0.31
N ASN A 263 -31.79 -13.05 0.69
CA ASN A 263 -31.67 -11.69 0.19
C ASN A 263 -31.42 -11.71 -1.33
N ASN A 264 -32.25 -11.00 -2.09
CA ASN A 264 -32.01 -10.81 -3.51
C ASN A 264 -30.79 -9.92 -3.69
N ARG A 265 -29.70 -10.50 -4.18
CA ARG A 265 -28.43 -9.77 -4.37
C ARG A 265 -28.55 -8.58 -5.31
N PHE A 266 -29.42 -8.65 -6.31
CA PHE A 266 -29.66 -7.55 -7.22
C PHE A 266 -30.29 -6.35 -6.48
N ASN A 267 -31.40 -6.58 -5.78
CA ASN A 267 -32.11 -5.56 -5.04
C ASN A 267 -31.22 -4.96 -3.94
N PHE A 268 -30.57 -5.83 -3.19
CA PHE A 268 -29.64 -5.41 -2.14
C PHE A 268 -28.49 -4.54 -2.69
N ALA A 269 -27.89 -4.95 -3.79
CA ALA A 269 -26.78 -4.20 -4.39
C ALA A 269 -27.23 -2.86 -4.96
N LYS A 270 -28.42 -2.80 -5.59
CA LYS A 270 -29.05 -1.53 -6.01
C LYS A 270 -29.20 -0.59 -4.81
N ASP A 271 -29.82 -1.08 -3.73
CA ASP A 271 -30.04 -0.30 -2.51
C ASP A 271 -28.70 0.21 -1.93
N MET A 272 -27.71 -0.66 -1.88
CA MET A 272 -26.39 -0.29 -1.31
C MET A 272 -25.67 0.76 -2.17
N PHE A 273 -25.80 0.71 -3.49
CA PHE A 273 -25.27 1.76 -4.36
C PHE A 273 -25.97 3.10 -4.08
N MET A 274 -27.32 3.09 -4.06
CA MET A 274 -28.11 4.28 -3.79
C MET A 274 -27.87 4.84 -2.38
N LEU A 275 -27.80 3.97 -1.37
CA LEU A 275 -27.50 4.38 0.02
C LEU A 275 -26.08 4.98 0.14
N SER A 276 -25.08 4.35 -0.48
CA SER A 276 -23.72 4.91 -0.49
C SER A 276 -23.68 6.26 -1.18
N PHE A 277 -24.33 6.41 -2.33
CA PHE A 277 -24.41 7.69 -3.05
C PHE A 277 -25.09 8.76 -2.18
N GLY A 278 -26.25 8.45 -1.61
CA GLY A 278 -27.00 9.35 -0.74
C GLY A 278 -26.24 9.79 0.52
N LEU A 279 -25.33 8.95 0.98
CA LEU A 279 -24.43 9.21 2.12
C LEU A 279 -23.04 9.72 1.66
N MET A 280 -22.97 10.57 0.64
CA MET A 280 -21.74 11.21 0.13
C MET A 280 -20.67 10.19 -0.32
N GLY A 281 -21.09 9.06 -0.85
CA GLY A 281 -20.17 7.99 -1.27
C GLY A 281 -19.48 7.30 -0.10
N MET A 282 -20.17 7.07 1.00
CA MET A 282 -19.66 6.35 2.18
C MET A 282 -19.16 4.97 1.79
N ASN A 283 -17.94 4.59 2.26
CA ASN A 283 -17.32 3.33 1.88
C ASN A 283 -17.97 2.12 2.59
N ALA A 284 -17.85 0.94 1.97
CA ALA A 284 -18.43 -0.30 2.49
C ALA A 284 -18.02 -0.63 3.93
N ALA A 285 -16.74 -0.46 4.27
CA ALA A 285 -16.25 -0.72 5.61
C ALA A 285 -16.82 0.27 6.63
N ASP A 286 -16.98 1.53 6.23
CA ASP A 286 -17.50 2.59 7.09
C ASP A 286 -19.01 2.39 7.33
N ILE A 287 -19.81 2.07 6.27
CA ILE A 287 -21.23 1.71 6.40
C ILE A 287 -21.43 0.46 7.26
N TYR A 288 -20.56 -0.54 7.13
CA TYR A 288 -20.68 -1.77 7.90
C TYR A 288 -20.37 -1.59 9.39
N GLU A 289 -19.47 -0.65 9.74
CA GLU A 289 -18.94 -0.51 11.11
C GLU A 289 -19.46 0.72 11.86
N CYS A 290 -20.06 1.73 11.19
CA CYS A 290 -20.54 2.93 11.88
C CYS A 290 -21.55 2.58 12.98
N ASP A 291 -21.42 3.24 14.13
CA ASP A 291 -22.13 2.92 15.37
C ASP A 291 -22.79 4.14 16.01
N GLU A 292 -22.52 5.35 15.54
CA GLU A 292 -23.08 6.57 16.06
C GLU A 292 -24.07 7.21 15.09
N TYR A 293 -25.34 7.34 15.53
CA TYR A 293 -26.40 8.07 14.82
C TYR A 293 -27.20 8.90 15.81
N LYS A 294 -27.13 10.22 15.66
CA LYS A 294 -27.81 11.17 16.53
C LYS A 294 -28.34 12.36 15.71
N ASP A 295 -29.55 12.81 16.00
CA ASP A 295 -30.16 13.99 15.40
C ASP A 295 -30.15 14.01 13.85
N GLY A 296 -30.34 12.83 13.25
CA GLY A 296 -30.34 12.69 11.79
C GLY A 296 -28.94 12.61 11.16
N VAL A 297 -27.87 12.57 11.96
CA VAL A 297 -26.48 12.60 11.51
C VAL A 297 -25.77 11.29 11.90
N ILE A 298 -25.10 10.68 10.92
CA ILE A 298 -24.19 9.56 11.14
C ILE A 298 -22.79 10.14 11.39
N THR A 299 -22.20 9.83 12.55
CA THR A 299 -20.79 10.17 12.85
C THR A 299 -19.95 8.90 12.81
N TYR A 300 -18.80 8.95 12.12
CA TYR A 300 -17.90 7.81 12.06
C TYR A 300 -16.43 8.25 11.83
N LYS A 301 -15.50 7.40 12.25
CA LYS A 301 -14.07 7.55 11.98
C LYS A 301 -13.70 6.68 10.78
N ARG A 302 -13.30 7.29 9.67
CA ARG A 302 -13.02 6.57 8.42
C ARG A 302 -11.97 5.47 8.62
N LYS A 303 -12.36 4.21 8.51
CA LYS A 303 -11.55 3.03 8.83
C LYS A 303 -10.18 3.02 8.15
N LYS A 304 -10.12 3.41 6.87
CA LYS A 304 -8.89 3.37 6.07
C LYS A 304 -7.80 4.33 6.55
N THR A 305 -8.18 5.46 7.19
CA THR A 305 -7.26 6.59 7.45
C THR A 305 -7.21 7.02 8.91
N ARG A 306 -8.12 6.57 9.78
CA ARG A 306 -8.22 7.01 11.18
C ARG A 306 -6.92 6.87 11.98
N GLN A 307 -6.16 5.78 11.75
CA GLN A 307 -4.90 5.54 12.47
C GLN A 307 -3.72 6.40 11.99
N ARG A 308 -3.85 7.07 10.84
CA ARG A 308 -2.76 7.86 10.23
C ARG A 308 -2.98 9.36 10.38
N ARG A 309 -4.18 9.78 10.80
CA ARG A 309 -4.59 11.17 10.89
C ARG A 309 -4.74 11.58 12.34
N LYS A 310 -4.29 12.79 12.68
CA LYS A 310 -4.44 13.36 14.03
C LYS A 310 -5.89 13.64 14.40
N ASP A 311 -6.73 13.96 13.39
CA ASP A 311 -8.19 14.19 13.53
C ASP A 311 -8.99 12.89 13.46
N GLU A 312 -8.31 11.72 13.55
CA GLU A 312 -8.89 10.38 13.47
C GLU A 312 -9.80 10.17 12.24
N ALA A 313 -9.69 11.04 11.25
CA ALA A 313 -10.50 11.04 10.03
C ALA A 313 -12.02 11.02 10.30
N VAL A 314 -12.47 11.78 11.31
CA VAL A 314 -13.89 11.92 11.65
C VAL A 314 -14.68 12.44 10.46
N MET A 315 -15.88 11.89 10.27
CA MET A 315 -16.88 12.29 9.27
C MET A 315 -18.25 12.37 9.92
N GLN A 316 -19.00 13.39 9.52
CA GLN A 316 -20.42 13.53 9.81
C GLN A 316 -21.22 13.58 8.51
N VAL A 317 -22.25 12.76 8.41
CA VAL A 317 -23.11 12.71 7.22
C VAL A 317 -24.56 12.77 7.65
N LYS A 318 -25.24 13.85 7.30
CA LYS A 318 -26.68 13.96 7.54
C LYS A 318 -27.45 13.05 6.60
N VAL A 319 -28.34 12.25 7.17
CA VAL A 319 -29.30 11.46 6.40
C VAL A 319 -30.34 12.40 5.85
N GLN A 320 -30.22 12.74 4.56
CA GLN A 320 -31.15 13.63 3.90
C GLN A 320 -32.54 12.99 3.74
N PRO A 321 -33.66 13.77 3.69
CA PRO A 321 -35.00 13.22 3.59
C PRO A 321 -35.19 12.21 2.44
N ALA A 322 -34.58 12.47 1.29
CA ALA A 322 -34.64 11.57 0.14
C ALA A 322 -33.94 10.22 0.37
N VAL A 323 -33.01 10.14 1.32
CA VAL A 323 -32.26 8.91 1.68
C VAL A 323 -32.94 8.15 2.80
N GLN A 324 -33.78 8.82 3.59
CA GLN A 324 -34.43 8.27 4.79
C GLN A 324 -35.12 6.92 4.54
N PRO A 325 -35.84 6.66 3.44
CA PRO A 325 -36.49 5.36 3.23
C PRO A 325 -35.49 4.19 3.18
N LEU A 326 -34.35 4.36 2.51
CA LEU A 326 -33.30 3.33 2.49
C LEU A 326 -32.58 3.21 3.83
N PHE A 327 -32.36 4.34 4.51
CA PHE A 327 -31.76 4.35 5.84
C PHE A 327 -32.60 3.50 6.80
N GLU A 328 -33.92 3.76 6.91
CA GLU A 328 -34.83 3.03 7.81
C GLU A 328 -34.96 1.55 7.43
N LYS A 329 -34.91 1.22 6.14
CA LYS A 329 -34.92 -0.17 5.67
C LYS A 329 -33.77 -1.00 6.25
N TYR A 330 -32.61 -0.39 6.43
CA TYR A 330 -31.38 -1.08 6.87
C TYR A 330 -30.89 -0.66 8.24
N ARG A 331 -31.61 0.23 8.92
CA ARG A 331 -31.29 0.70 10.26
C ARG A 331 -31.26 -0.46 11.26
N ASP A 332 -30.25 -0.45 12.12
CA ASP A 332 -30.20 -1.33 13.29
C ASP A 332 -30.99 -0.71 14.47
N ARG A 333 -32.04 -1.35 14.86
CA ARG A 333 -32.92 -0.87 15.97
C ARG A 333 -32.35 -1.23 17.33
N THR A 334 -31.34 -2.12 17.40
CA THR A 334 -30.70 -2.49 18.68
C THR A 334 -29.74 -1.44 19.19
N GLY A 335 -29.36 -0.47 18.36
CA GLY A 335 -28.39 0.58 18.71
C GLY A 335 -26.94 0.14 18.76
N LYS A 336 -26.64 -1.14 18.49
CA LYS A 336 -25.28 -1.64 18.46
C LYS A 336 -24.45 -1.05 17.31
N ARG A 337 -25.09 -0.80 16.16
CA ARG A 337 -24.54 -0.09 15.00
C ARG A 337 -25.62 0.76 14.36
N VAL A 338 -25.23 1.60 13.41
CA VAL A 338 -26.22 2.36 12.63
C VAL A 338 -27.00 1.43 11.71
N PHE A 339 -26.33 0.46 11.09
CA PHE A 339 -26.94 -0.47 10.16
C PHE A 339 -26.80 -1.93 10.61
N ARG A 340 -27.80 -2.75 10.33
CA ARG A 340 -27.87 -4.17 10.71
C ARG A 340 -27.04 -5.11 9.83
N PHE A 341 -26.10 -4.62 9.03
CA PHE A 341 -25.31 -5.44 8.09
C PHE A 341 -24.43 -6.48 8.78
N TYR A 342 -23.97 -6.22 10.00
CA TYR A 342 -23.20 -7.17 10.81
C TYR A 342 -24.00 -8.43 11.20
N ARG A 343 -25.34 -8.36 11.21
CA ARG A 343 -26.24 -9.49 11.41
C ARG A 343 -26.47 -10.27 10.12
N MET A 344 -26.33 -9.63 8.97
CA MET A 344 -26.54 -10.22 7.64
C MET A 344 -25.26 -10.85 7.07
N TYR A 345 -24.10 -10.36 7.46
CA TYR A 345 -22.80 -10.75 6.95
C TYR A 345 -21.77 -10.83 8.07
N SER A 346 -21.02 -11.92 8.14
CA SER A 346 -20.01 -12.17 9.18
C SER A 346 -18.78 -11.25 9.12
N SER A 347 -18.56 -10.55 8.01
CA SER A 347 -17.41 -9.67 7.82
C SER A 347 -17.65 -8.60 6.76
N VAL A 348 -16.89 -7.52 6.84
CA VAL A 348 -16.84 -6.48 5.78
C VAL A 348 -16.52 -7.08 4.41
N ASN A 349 -15.66 -8.10 4.36
CA ASN A 349 -15.31 -8.75 3.11
C ASN A 349 -16.47 -9.52 2.50
N SER A 350 -17.22 -10.31 3.30
CA SER A 350 -18.39 -11.04 2.82
C SER A 350 -19.50 -10.08 2.38
N PHE A 351 -19.69 -8.97 3.10
CA PHE A 351 -20.60 -7.89 2.75
C PHE A 351 -20.22 -7.26 1.40
N THR A 352 -18.96 -6.86 1.24
CA THR A 352 -18.46 -6.25 -0.02
C THR A 352 -18.58 -7.21 -1.20
N CYS A 353 -18.20 -8.48 -1.00
CA CYS A 353 -18.33 -9.50 -2.04
C CYS A 353 -19.79 -9.73 -2.49
N ALA A 354 -20.74 -9.68 -1.56
CA ALA A 354 -22.16 -9.82 -1.88
C ALA A 354 -22.65 -8.64 -2.72
N MET A 355 -22.27 -7.41 -2.35
CA MET A 355 -22.59 -6.20 -3.10
C MET A 355 -21.99 -6.21 -4.50
N ASP A 356 -20.68 -6.49 -4.63
CA ASP A 356 -20.01 -6.48 -5.94
C ASP A 356 -20.58 -7.55 -6.90
N LYS A 357 -20.97 -8.72 -6.35
CA LYS A 357 -21.66 -9.75 -7.16
C LYS A 357 -23.03 -9.27 -7.64
N GLY A 358 -23.78 -8.58 -6.79
CA GLY A 358 -25.07 -7.99 -7.14
C GLY A 358 -24.94 -6.82 -8.13
N LEU A 359 -23.95 -5.94 -7.91
CA LEU A 359 -23.71 -4.80 -8.79
C LEU A 359 -23.30 -5.19 -10.21
N LYS A 360 -22.66 -6.34 -10.40
CA LYS A 360 -22.44 -6.89 -11.74
C LYS A 360 -23.73 -7.24 -12.46
N LEU A 361 -24.78 -7.63 -11.72
CA LEU A 361 -26.09 -7.89 -12.29
C LEU A 361 -26.80 -6.57 -12.61
N VAL A 362 -26.76 -5.60 -11.69
CA VAL A 362 -27.29 -4.25 -11.88
C VAL A 362 -26.60 -3.55 -13.06
N GLY A 363 -25.27 -3.63 -13.12
CA GLY A 363 -24.48 -3.02 -14.18
C GLY A 363 -24.82 -3.53 -15.59
N ARG A 364 -25.25 -4.79 -15.73
CA ARG A 364 -25.73 -5.31 -17.02
C ARG A 364 -27.01 -4.62 -17.51
N GLU A 365 -27.89 -4.26 -16.59
CA GLU A 365 -29.16 -3.57 -16.93
C GLU A 365 -28.94 -2.12 -17.37
N ILE A 366 -27.84 -1.49 -16.95
CA ILE A 366 -27.50 -0.09 -17.27
C ILE A 366 -26.28 0.01 -18.23
N ASN A 367 -25.89 -1.09 -18.87
CA ASN A 367 -24.73 -1.16 -19.77
C ASN A 367 -23.39 -0.73 -19.13
N GLU A 368 -23.21 -0.96 -17.82
CA GLU A 368 -21.97 -0.70 -17.09
C GLU A 368 -21.39 -1.99 -16.46
N ALA A 369 -20.67 -2.77 -17.27
CA ALA A 369 -20.15 -4.09 -16.88
C ALA A 369 -19.15 -4.04 -15.70
N LYS A 370 -18.53 -2.87 -15.47
CA LYS A 370 -17.52 -2.67 -14.41
C LYS A 370 -18.09 -2.03 -13.15
N LEU A 371 -19.41 -1.97 -13.00
CA LEU A 371 -20.06 -1.37 -11.83
C LEU A 371 -19.63 -2.10 -10.54
N GLN A 372 -19.16 -1.32 -9.57
CA GLN A 372 -18.70 -1.78 -8.26
C GLN A 372 -19.27 -0.86 -7.16
N TYR A 373 -19.25 -1.31 -5.91
CA TYR A 373 -19.72 -0.47 -4.81
C TYR A 373 -19.00 0.91 -4.78
N TYR A 374 -17.69 0.91 -4.98
CA TYR A 374 -16.91 2.13 -4.98
C TYR A 374 -17.26 3.10 -6.13
N SER A 375 -17.97 2.61 -7.15
CA SER A 375 -18.49 3.47 -8.24
C SER A 375 -19.48 4.51 -7.72
N ALA A 376 -20.28 4.22 -6.67
CA ALA A 376 -21.19 5.18 -6.07
C ALA A 376 -20.45 6.44 -5.57
N ARG A 377 -19.30 6.27 -4.93
CA ARG A 377 -18.45 7.38 -4.47
C ARG A 377 -17.86 8.20 -5.63
N HIS A 378 -17.40 7.54 -6.68
CA HIS A 378 -16.91 8.23 -7.88
C HIS A 378 -18.03 8.99 -8.58
N THR A 379 -19.22 8.39 -8.64
CA THR A 379 -20.40 9.01 -9.24
C THR A 379 -20.84 10.24 -8.44
N TRP A 380 -20.92 10.12 -7.11
CA TRP A 380 -21.23 11.26 -6.25
C TRP A 380 -20.26 12.42 -6.50
N ALA A 381 -18.95 12.17 -6.46
CA ALA A 381 -17.95 13.21 -6.68
C ALA A 381 -18.02 13.84 -8.08
N THR A 382 -18.27 13.03 -9.09
CA THR A 382 -18.36 13.51 -10.48
C THR A 382 -19.61 14.34 -10.70
N LEU A 383 -20.77 13.87 -10.23
CA LEU A 383 -22.04 14.58 -10.39
C LEU A 383 -22.12 15.82 -9.49
N ALA A 384 -21.48 15.80 -8.32
CA ALA A 384 -21.34 16.96 -7.44
C ALA A 384 -20.69 18.16 -8.16
N ILE A 385 -19.63 17.91 -8.92
CA ILE A 385 -18.95 18.96 -9.69
C ILE A 385 -19.71 19.28 -10.97
N ASN A 386 -20.03 18.26 -11.78
CA ASN A 386 -20.46 18.46 -13.17
C ASN A 386 -21.95 18.78 -13.29
N VAL A 387 -22.78 18.38 -12.32
CA VAL A 387 -24.24 18.57 -12.34
C VAL A 387 -24.70 19.54 -11.27
N ALA A 388 -24.25 19.36 -10.03
CA ALA A 388 -24.64 20.26 -8.93
C ALA A 388 -23.78 21.53 -8.84
N GLY A 389 -22.70 21.65 -9.64
CA GLY A 389 -21.86 22.84 -9.71
C GLY A 389 -21.07 23.12 -8.42
N LEU A 390 -20.80 22.11 -7.61
CA LEU A 390 -20.05 22.29 -6.38
C LEU A 390 -18.57 22.57 -6.65
N ASP A 391 -17.97 23.38 -5.79
CA ASP A 391 -16.54 23.61 -5.81
C ASP A 391 -15.74 22.33 -5.54
N LYS A 392 -14.61 22.17 -6.23
CA LYS A 392 -13.76 20.98 -6.13
C LYS A 392 -13.22 20.77 -4.71
N LEU A 393 -12.86 21.83 -3.99
CA LEU A 393 -12.35 21.74 -2.63
C LEU A 393 -13.45 21.23 -1.68
N LEU A 394 -14.68 21.71 -1.84
CA LEU A 394 -15.83 21.24 -1.07
C LEU A 394 -16.11 19.75 -1.30
N VAL A 395 -16.04 19.30 -2.56
CA VAL A 395 -16.16 17.88 -2.89
C VAL A 395 -15.01 17.06 -2.29
N HIS A 396 -13.79 17.57 -2.33
CA HIS A 396 -12.61 16.96 -1.75
C HIS A 396 -12.75 16.79 -0.24
N GLU A 397 -13.26 17.83 0.44
CA GLU A 397 -13.58 17.81 1.87
C GLU A 397 -14.70 16.79 2.19
N GLY A 398 -15.78 16.79 1.41
CA GLY A 398 -16.87 15.80 1.54
C GLY A 398 -16.43 14.36 1.34
N LEU A 399 -15.40 14.15 0.53
CA LEU A 399 -14.75 12.84 0.40
C LEU A 399 -13.75 12.53 1.53
N ASN A 400 -13.55 13.42 2.49
CA ASN A 400 -12.55 13.30 3.56
C ASN A 400 -11.14 12.99 3.03
N HIS A 401 -10.78 13.65 1.93
CA HIS A 401 -9.42 13.61 1.41
C HIS A 401 -8.58 14.67 2.12
N VAL A 402 -7.28 14.42 2.23
CA VAL A 402 -6.28 15.41 2.68
C VAL A 402 -5.55 15.88 1.44
N ASP A 403 -5.40 17.18 1.29
CA ASP A 403 -4.57 17.78 0.26
C ASP A 403 -3.29 18.30 0.94
N ASP A 404 -2.14 17.86 0.48
CA ASP A 404 -0.85 18.29 1.04
C ASP A 404 -0.59 19.79 0.78
N THR A 405 -1.24 20.38 -0.25
CA THR A 405 -1.10 21.80 -0.59
C THR A 405 -1.90 22.71 0.35
N THR A 406 -3.01 22.23 0.92
CA THR A 406 -3.86 23.00 1.86
C THR A 406 -3.59 22.66 3.33
N ARG A 407 -2.77 21.66 3.60
CA ARG A 407 -2.54 21.09 4.92
C ARG A 407 -2.18 22.09 6.01
N VAL A 408 -1.41 23.13 5.66
CA VAL A 408 -1.04 24.19 6.61
C VAL A 408 -2.26 25.03 6.96
N THR A 409 -3.09 25.38 5.98
CA THR A 409 -4.31 26.17 6.16
C THR A 409 -5.37 25.39 6.94
N ASP A 410 -5.48 24.08 6.69
CA ASP A 410 -6.45 23.20 7.35
C ASP A 410 -6.29 23.14 8.88
N VAL A 411 -5.09 23.50 9.41
CA VAL A 411 -4.84 23.59 10.86
C VAL A 411 -5.62 24.74 11.51
N TYR A 412 -5.92 25.81 10.74
CA TYR A 412 -6.60 27.00 11.24
C TYR A 412 -8.11 26.98 11.00
N ILE A 413 -8.61 26.03 10.20
CA ILE A 413 -10.01 25.98 9.79
C ILE A 413 -10.72 24.86 10.56
N THR A 414 -11.73 25.24 11.34
CA THR A 414 -12.66 24.29 11.92
C THR A 414 -13.64 23.81 10.83
N LYS A 415 -13.76 22.51 10.69
CA LYS A 415 -14.64 21.89 9.67
C LYS A 415 -16.10 22.21 9.95
N ASP A 416 -16.76 22.84 8.99
CA ASP A 416 -18.19 23.12 9.02
C ASP A 416 -18.98 21.96 8.38
N TRP A 417 -19.57 21.15 9.23
CA TRP A 417 -20.38 20.01 8.80
C TRP A 417 -21.70 20.44 8.14
N CYS A 418 -22.30 21.56 8.57
CA CYS A 418 -23.53 22.06 7.97
C CYS A 418 -23.35 22.38 6.49
N ARG A 419 -22.23 23.03 6.13
CA ARG A 419 -21.87 23.31 4.73
C ARG A 419 -21.78 22.03 3.88
N LEU A 420 -21.24 20.95 4.44
CA LEU A 420 -21.15 19.66 3.75
C LEU A 420 -22.51 18.97 3.64
N HIS A 421 -23.36 19.08 4.66
CA HIS A 421 -24.72 18.56 4.64
C HIS A 421 -25.56 19.25 3.57
N ASP A 422 -25.45 20.57 3.45
CA ASP A 422 -26.15 21.37 2.42
C ASP A 422 -25.60 21.06 1.03
N ALA A 423 -24.29 20.89 0.89
CA ALA A 423 -23.68 20.45 -0.35
C ALA A 423 -24.22 19.09 -0.81
N ASN A 424 -24.35 18.12 0.11
CA ASN A 424 -24.95 16.83 -0.23
C ASN A 424 -26.42 16.96 -0.64
N SER A 425 -27.21 17.79 0.05
CA SER A 425 -28.60 18.06 -0.35
C SER A 425 -28.68 18.60 -1.77
N LYS A 426 -27.85 19.60 -2.10
CA LYS A 426 -27.77 20.16 -3.47
C LYS A 426 -27.43 19.10 -4.51
N VAL A 427 -26.53 18.18 -4.21
CA VAL A 427 -26.20 17.08 -5.12
C VAL A 427 -27.40 16.18 -5.35
N LEU A 428 -28.08 15.77 -4.27
CA LEU A 428 -29.25 14.89 -4.36
C LEU A 428 -30.39 15.55 -5.16
N ASP A 429 -30.65 16.82 -4.93
CA ASP A 429 -31.66 17.61 -5.66
C ASP A 429 -31.28 17.72 -7.13
N ALA A 430 -30.03 18.09 -7.44
CA ALA A 430 -29.56 18.31 -8.80
C ALA A 430 -29.59 17.03 -9.66
N VAL A 431 -29.36 15.84 -9.04
CA VAL A 431 -29.45 14.57 -9.77
C VAL A 431 -30.82 13.93 -9.73
N GLY A 432 -31.83 14.59 -9.10
CA GLY A 432 -33.16 14.02 -8.93
C GLY A 432 -33.13 12.70 -8.16
N TYR A 433 -32.34 12.65 -7.07
CA TYR A 433 -32.22 11.44 -6.27
C TYR A 433 -33.56 11.02 -5.70
N ASN A 434 -33.95 9.80 -6.01
CA ASN A 434 -35.16 9.17 -5.48
C ASN A 434 -34.89 7.70 -5.21
N THR A 435 -35.26 7.21 -4.04
CA THR A 435 -35.15 5.77 -3.71
C THR A 435 -36.20 4.93 -4.44
N GLY A 436 -37.07 5.55 -5.24
CA GLY A 436 -38.31 4.97 -5.69
C GLY A 436 -39.27 4.84 -4.48
N SER A 437 -40.54 4.54 -4.68
CA SER A 437 -41.29 3.93 -3.62
C SER A 437 -40.48 2.68 -3.25
N VAL A 438 -39.84 2.70 -2.09
CA VAL A 438 -39.52 1.48 -1.37
C VAL A 438 -40.91 0.97 -0.99
N GLU A 439 -41.65 0.51 -2.00
CA GLU A 439 -42.84 -0.28 -1.72
C GLU A 439 -42.34 -1.35 -0.83
N GLU A 440 -42.66 -1.20 0.44
CA GLU A 440 -42.60 -2.31 1.38
C GLU A 440 -43.36 -3.40 0.66
N ASP A 441 -42.61 -4.09 -0.20
CA ASP A 441 -42.99 -5.36 -0.74
C ASP A 441 -44.50 -5.60 -0.85
N GLU A 442 -45.10 -5.32 -2.00
CA GLU A 442 -46.22 -6.17 -2.46
C GLU A 442 -45.84 -7.66 -2.31
N TYR A 443 -44.57 -7.97 -2.35
CA TYR A 443 -43.96 -9.25 -2.06
C TYR A 443 -44.17 -9.70 -0.60
N LYS A 444 -44.13 -8.82 0.41
CA LYS A 444 -44.52 -9.13 1.78
C LYS A 444 -45.99 -9.48 1.89
N ARG A 445 -46.86 -8.88 1.06
CA ARG A 445 -48.30 -9.18 1.07
C ARG A 445 -48.63 -10.55 0.47
N LYS A 446 -47.95 -11.00 -0.57
CA LYS A 446 -48.25 -12.30 -1.24
C LYS A 446 -47.62 -13.52 -0.57
N PHE A 447 -46.53 -13.35 0.19
CA PHE A 447 -45.88 -14.46 0.91
C PHE A 447 -46.24 -14.60 2.41
N ASN A 448 -47.17 -13.82 2.88
CA ASN A 448 -47.50 -13.69 4.31
C ASN A 448 -48.12 -14.92 4.99
N HIS A 449 -48.47 -16.00 4.30
CA HIS A 449 -49.07 -17.16 4.95
C HIS A 449 -48.10 -18.23 5.44
N THR A 450 -46.92 -18.35 4.87
CA THR A 450 -45.92 -19.37 5.26
C THR A 450 -44.76 -18.80 6.12
N HIS A 451 -44.59 -17.49 6.16
CA HIS A 451 -43.44 -16.86 6.82
C HIS A 451 -43.80 -16.10 8.12
N ARG A 452 -45.04 -16.08 8.53
CA ARG A 452 -45.47 -15.47 9.80
C ARG A 452 -44.65 -16.00 10.99
N ARG A 453 -44.46 -17.31 11.08
CA ARG A 453 -43.74 -17.96 12.18
C ARG A 453 -42.24 -17.57 12.26
N VAL A 454 -41.54 -17.46 11.13
CA VAL A 454 -40.12 -17.04 11.13
C VAL A 454 -39.99 -15.53 11.37
N LYS A 455 -40.95 -14.74 10.90
CA LYS A 455 -40.99 -13.30 11.14
C LYS A 455 -41.28 -12.96 12.59
N ASP A 456 -42.20 -13.74 13.21
CA ASP A 456 -42.54 -13.58 14.62
C ASP A 456 -41.38 -14.00 15.53
N ILE A 457 -40.67 -15.09 15.21
CA ILE A 457 -39.45 -15.51 15.92
C ILE A 457 -38.32 -14.48 15.75
N MET A 458 -38.13 -13.88 14.54
CA MET A 458 -37.14 -12.87 14.35
C MET A 458 -37.48 -11.57 15.08
N ALA A 459 -38.76 -11.19 15.15
CA ALA A 459 -39.23 -10.04 15.92
C ALA A 459 -39.08 -10.25 17.43
N GLU A 460 -39.36 -11.48 17.91
CA GLU A 460 -39.15 -11.88 19.31
C GLU A 460 -37.65 -11.82 19.69
N LEU A 461 -36.76 -12.35 18.84
CA LEU A 461 -35.31 -12.27 19.04
C LEU A 461 -34.78 -10.82 18.99
N GLU A 462 -35.31 -10.01 18.09
CA GLU A 462 -34.93 -8.55 18.04
C GLU A 462 -35.45 -7.84 19.32
N ALA A 463 -36.63 -8.18 19.82
CA ALA A 463 -37.16 -7.58 21.05
C ALA A 463 -36.43 -8.06 22.31
N GLU A 464 -35.90 -9.28 22.29
CA GLU A 464 -35.08 -9.84 23.38
C GLU A 464 -33.68 -9.19 23.41
N GLU A 465 -33.04 -9.04 22.27
CA GLU A 465 -31.77 -8.31 22.15
C GLU A 465 -31.88 -6.83 22.56
N ILE A 466 -33.01 -6.17 22.23
CA ILE A 466 -33.24 -4.76 22.65
C ILE A 466 -33.41 -4.72 24.19
N ARG A 467 -34.12 -5.64 24.79
CA ARG A 467 -34.25 -5.71 26.24
C ARG A 467 -32.94 -5.97 26.95
N GLU A 468 -32.14 -6.92 26.46
CA GLU A 468 -30.79 -7.20 27.01
C GLU A 468 -29.87 -6.00 26.92
N TYR A 469 -29.93 -5.25 25.82
CA TYR A 469 -29.15 -4.03 25.64
C TYR A 469 -29.58 -2.93 26.62
N GLU A 470 -30.90 -2.70 26.78
CA GLU A 470 -31.44 -1.70 27.70
C GLU A 470 -31.13 -2.06 29.16
N GLU A 471 -31.25 -3.33 29.54
CA GLU A 471 -30.86 -3.82 30.87
C GLU A 471 -29.35 -3.72 31.14
N GLY A 472 -28.53 -3.91 30.10
CA GLY A 472 -27.07 -3.73 30.19
C GLY A 472 -26.64 -2.27 30.36
N GLN A 473 -27.41 -1.32 29.82
CA GLN A 473 -27.18 0.11 30.01
C GLN A 473 -27.63 0.61 31.41
N ASN A 474 -28.68 0.03 31.97
CA ASN A 474 -29.17 0.40 33.29
C ASN A 474 -28.34 -0.19 34.46
N LYS A 475 -27.39 -1.09 34.17
CA LYS A 475 -26.43 -1.66 35.14
C LYS A 475 -25.06 -1.01 35.13
N ARG A 476 -24.84 -0.01 34.27
CA ARG A 476 -23.65 0.85 34.25
C ARG A 476 -23.98 2.27 34.76
#